data_b3474ebb2218d85bf2366bb956df4eb9
#
_entry.id   b3474ebb2218d85bf2366bb956df4eb9
#
_cell.length_a   1.000
_cell.length_b   1.000
_cell.length_c   1.000
_cell.angle_alpha   90.00
_cell.angle_beta   90.00
_cell.angle_gamma   90.00
#
_symmetry.space_group_name_H-M   'P 1'
#
loop_
_entity.id
_entity.type
_entity.pdbx_description
1 polymer ?
#
loop_
_entity_poly.entity_id
_entity_poly.type
_entity_poly.pdbx_seq_one_letter_code
_entity_poly.pdbx_strand_id
1 'polypeptide(L)'
;ELFKPKRFLLDNIEKYVSFPSLSYVSVHLRFVNALEHFEDGYYNSLTSENQKLLIEKCLRCLQKIKEESVLPLLIFSDSNRFLSIVKENGFSVLDGNVNHVSFHSDKDTILKTFIDFYMISRSKKVFRIVSKELYYTTTNMRNTIFR
;
A
#
# COMPACT_ATOMS: atom_id res chain seq x y z
N GLU A 1 -12.52 15.41 17.14
CA GLU A 1 -12.31 14.49 16.01
C GLU A 1 -11.88 15.28 14.79
N LEU A 2 -10.58 15.18 14.43
CA LEU A 2 -9.97 16.02 13.38
C LEU A 2 -10.43 15.62 11.96
N PHE A 3 -11.01 14.45 11.78
CA PHE A 3 -11.44 13.95 10.48
C PHE A 3 -12.75 13.18 10.61
N LYS A 4 -13.82 13.76 10.11
CA LYS A 4 -15.10 13.08 9.98
C LYS A 4 -15.33 12.73 8.49
N PRO A 5 -15.28 11.46 8.10
CA PRO A 5 -15.54 11.10 6.71
C PRO A 5 -16.97 11.47 6.33
N LYS A 6 -17.14 12.07 5.16
CA LYS A 6 -18.47 12.35 4.61
C LYS A 6 -19.20 11.04 4.28
N ARG A 7 -20.52 11.03 4.34
CA ARG A 7 -21.36 9.86 4.06
C ARG A 7 -20.99 9.18 2.72
N PHE A 8 -20.78 9.98 1.70
CA PHE A 8 -20.31 9.49 0.40
C PHE A 8 -19.07 8.58 0.48
N LEU A 9 -18.07 8.93 1.30
CA LEU A 9 -16.88 8.11 1.48
C LEU A 9 -17.21 6.80 2.19
N LEU A 10 -18.06 6.85 3.23
CA LEU A 10 -18.49 5.66 3.96
C LEU A 10 -19.29 4.70 3.08
N ASP A 11 -20.23 5.21 2.29
CA ASP A 11 -21.04 4.40 1.36
C ASP A 11 -20.16 3.71 0.30
N ASN A 12 -19.08 4.35 -0.13
CA ASN A 12 -18.12 3.74 -1.04
C ASN A 12 -17.21 2.73 -0.33
N ILE A 13 -16.79 3.00 0.90
CA ILE A 13 -16.05 2.03 1.72
C ILE A 13 -16.86 0.75 1.89
N GLU A 14 -18.16 0.84 2.19
CA GLU A 14 -19.04 -0.32 2.32
C GLU A 14 -19.12 -1.16 1.04
N LYS A 15 -19.02 -0.54 -0.15
CA LYS A 15 -18.99 -1.25 -1.44
C LYS A 15 -17.69 -1.99 -1.69
N TYR A 16 -16.55 -1.42 -1.25
CA TYR A 16 -15.21 -1.98 -1.47
C TYR A 16 -14.81 -2.97 -0.38
N VAL A 17 -15.40 -2.85 0.81
CA VAL A 17 -15.03 -3.66 1.96
C VAL A 17 -15.92 -4.90 2.05
N SER A 18 -15.67 -5.86 1.20
CA SER A 18 -16.02 -7.27 1.48
C SER A 18 -15.06 -7.90 2.50
N PHE A 19 -14.36 -7.08 3.29
CA PHE A 19 -13.44 -7.56 4.29
C PHE A 19 -14.22 -8.03 5.51
N PRO A 20 -14.19 -9.32 5.83
CA PRO A 20 -15.12 -9.93 6.79
C PRO A 20 -14.84 -9.57 8.25
N SER A 21 -13.82 -8.79 8.53
CA SER A 21 -13.38 -8.52 9.90
C SER A 21 -13.35 -7.01 10.21
N LEU A 22 -14.02 -6.63 11.28
CA LEU A 22 -13.91 -5.29 11.87
C LEU A 22 -12.53 -5.03 12.52
N SER A 23 -11.67 -6.04 12.62
CA SER A 23 -10.34 -5.95 13.20
C SER A 23 -9.31 -6.57 12.26
N TYR A 24 -8.35 -5.77 11.82
CA TYR A 24 -7.28 -6.17 10.91
C TYR A 24 -6.00 -5.38 11.21
N VAL A 25 -4.93 -5.85 10.61
CA VAL A 25 -3.62 -5.20 10.60
C VAL A 25 -3.36 -4.66 9.20
N SER A 26 -2.96 -3.41 9.09
CA SER A 26 -2.54 -2.80 7.83
C SER A 26 -1.04 -2.94 7.62
N VAL A 27 -0.65 -3.29 6.41
CA VAL A 27 0.75 -3.27 5.99
C VAL A 27 0.88 -2.35 4.78
N HIS A 28 1.67 -1.30 4.90
CA HIS A 28 1.89 -0.33 3.84
C HIS A 28 3.31 -0.45 3.27
N LEU A 29 3.39 -0.61 1.94
CA LEU A 29 4.63 -0.65 1.18
C LEU A 29 4.63 0.48 0.15
N ARG A 30 5.69 1.28 0.17
CA ARG A 30 5.85 2.37 -0.80
C ARG A 30 7.10 2.15 -1.63
N PHE A 31 6.92 2.01 -2.93
CA PHE A 31 7.99 1.74 -3.90
C PHE A 31 8.40 2.99 -4.68
N VAL A 32 7.58 4.04 -4.70
CA VAL A 32 7.78 5.19 -5.57
C VAL A 32 7.92 4.70 -7.03
N ASN A 33 9.03 4.96 -7.71
CA ASN A 33 9.28 4.52 -9.08
C ASN A 33 10.08 3.20 -9.18
N ALA A 34 10.31 2.50 -8.06
CA ALA A 34 11.15 1.31 -8.07
C ALA A 34 10.59 0.16 -8.92
N LEU A 35 9.27 -0.02 -8.95
CA LEU A 35 8.60 -1.10 -9.69
C LEU A 35 7.88 -0.64 -10.95
N GLU A 36 7.41 0.59 -10.98
CA GLU A 36 6.62 1.17 -12.07
C GLU A 36 7.08 2.61 -12.30
N HIS A 37 6.98 3.10 -13.53
CA HIS A 37 7.21 4.50 -13.82
C HIS A 37 5.96 5.32 -13.52
N PHE A 38 6.09 6.30 -12.65
CA PHE A 38 5.14 7.38 -12.52
C PHE A 38 5.67 8.62 -13.25
N GLU A 39 4.78 9.45 -13.78
CA GLU A 39 5.14 10.61 -14.61
C GLU A 39 6.02 11.65 -13.91
N ASP A 40 6.11 11.62 -12.59
CA ASP A 40 6.96 12.53 -11.79
C ASP A 40 8.47 12.14 -11.81
N GLY A 41 8.94 11.87 -12.93
CA GLY A 41 10.16 11.32 -13.50
C GLY A 41 11.55 11.60 -12.93
N TYR A 42 11.73 11.90 -11.65
CA TYR A 42 13.08 12.10 -11.07
C TYR A 42 13.75 10.83 -10.54
N TYR A 43 13.09 9.69 -10.58
CA TYR A 43 13.62 8.45 -10.01
C TYR A 43 13.71 7.36 -11.06
N ASN A 44 14.90 6.78 -11.20
CA ASN A 44 15.10 5.64 -12.07
C ASN A 44 14.44 4.39 -11.48
N SER A 45 13.70 3.65 -12.32
CA SER A 45 13.23 2.32 -11.96
C SER A 45 14.41 1.40 -11.71
N LEU A 46 14.22 0.43 -10.83
CA LEU A 46 15.19 -0.64 -10.65
C LEU A 46 15.27 -1.52 -11.92
N THR A 47 16.40 -2.17 -12.13
CA THR A 47 16.51 -3.21 -13.14
C THR A 47 15.50 -4.33 -12.86
N SER A 48 15.07 -5.05 -13.89
CA SER A 48 14.10 -6.14 -13.74
C SER A 48 14.53 -7.19 -12.71
N GLU A 49 15.83 -7.48 -12.63
CA GLU A 49 16.39 -8.40 -11.65
C GLU A 49 16.25 -7.86 -10.21
N ASN A 50 16.63 -6.60 -9.99
CA ASN A 50 16.50 -5.95 -8.69
C ASN A 50 15.04 -5.77 -8.27
N GLN A 51 14.12 -5.50 -9.22
CA GLN A 51 12.69 -5.48 -8.96
C GLN A 51 12.18 -6.83 -8.44
N LYS A 52 12.60 -7.93 -9.08
CA LYS A 52 12.25 -9.30 -8.68
C LYS A 52 12.73 -9.59 -7.26
N LEU A 53 14.00 -9.31 -6.97
CA LEU A 53 14.58 -9.49 -5.64
C LEU A 53 13.86 -8.65 -4.57
N LEU A 54 13.49 -7.41 -4.89
CA LEU A 54 12.75 -6.53 -3.99
C LEU A 54 11.36 -7.09 -3.69
N ILE A 55 10.62 -7.54 -4.71
CA ILE A 55 9.31 -8.16 -4.55
C ILE A 55 9.41 -9.41 -3.66
N GLU A 56 10.37 -10.29 -3.92
CA GLU A 56 10.58 -11.51 -3.12
C GLU A 56 10.89 -11.19 -1.65
N LYS A 57 11.73 -10.17 -1.38
CA LYS A 57 12.01 -9.71 -0.02
C LYS A 57 10.73 -9.20 0.66
N CYS A 58 9.93 -8.40 -0.05
CA CYS A 58 8.68 -7.88 0.48
C CYS A 58 7.67 -9.00 0.80
N LEU A 59 7.53 -9.99 -0.09
CA LEU A 59 6.65 -11.14 0.14
C LEU A 59 7.09 -11.95 1.38
N ARG A 60 8.39 -12.16 1.57
CA ARG A 60 8.91 -12.82 2.78
C ARG A 60 8.59 -12.03 4.05
N CYS A 61 8.71 -10.70 4.01
CA CYS A 61 8.32 -9.85 5.13
C CYS A 61 6.82 -9.95 5.42
N LEU A 62 5.97 -9.92 4.39
CA LEU A 62 4.53 -10.07 4.54
C LEU A 62 4.16 -11.43 5.15
N GLN A 63 4.80 -12.50 4.68
CA GLN A 63 4.57 -13.85 5.21
C GLN A 63 4.94 -13.92 6.71
N LYS A 64 6.09 -13.36 7.09
CA LYS A 64 6.50 -13.31 8.49
C LYS A 64 5.50 -12.54 9.36
N ILE A 65 5.03 -11.37 8.90
CA ILE A 65 4.01 -10.60 9.63
C ILE A 65 2.71 -11.40 9.75
N LYS A 66 2.33 -12.14 8.70
CA LYS A 66 1.13 -12.99 8.68
C LYS A 66 1.23 -14.12 9.71
N GLU A 67 2.39 -14.73 9.85
CA GLU A 67 2.64 -15.82 10.83
C GLU A 67 2.63 -15.31 12.29
N GLU A 68 3.07 -14.07 12.49
CA GLU A 68 3.09 -13.44 13.82
C GLU A 68 1.74 -12.77 14.19
N SER A 69 0.82 -12.62 13.23
CA SER A 69 -0.44 -11.90 13.43
C SER A 69 -1.62 -12.84 13.60
N VAL A 70 -2.36 -12.67 14.69
CA VAL A 70 -3.66 -13.33 14.89
C VAL A 70 -4.76 -12.70 14.03
N LEU A 71 -4.59 -11.45 13.63
CA LEU A 71 -5.56 -10.70 12.83
C LEU A 71 -5.22 -10.81 11.34
N PRO A 72 -6.23 -10.75 10.46
CA PRO A 72 -6.01 -10.73 9.02
C PRO A 72 -5.21 -9.50 8.61
N LEU A 73 -4.37 -9.66 7.58
CA LEU A 73 -3.59 -8.58 7.00
C LEU A 73 -4.33 -7.95 5.82
N LEU A 74 -4.34 -6.64 5.77
CA LEU A 74 -4.77 -5.85 4.62
C LEU A 74 -3.58 -5.05 4.09
N ILE A 75 -3.24 -5.29 2.82
CA ILE A 75 -2.02 -4.77 2.21
C ILE A 75 -2.34 -3.54 1.38
N PHE A 76 -1.51 -2.51 1.53
CA PHE A 76 -1.57 -1.25 0.80
C PHE A 76 -0.22 -0.96 0.13
N SER A 77 -0.26 -0.45 -1.08
CA SER A 77 0.94 -0.06 -1.82
C SER A 77 0.63 1.03 -2.83
N ASP A 78 1.65 1.73 -3.28
CA ASP A 78 1.61 2.65 -4.41
C ASP A 78 1.91 1.97 -5.77
N SER A 79 2.03 0.64 -5.80
CA SER A 79 2.29 -0.13 -7.02
C SER A 79 1.15 -1.11 -7.31
N ASN A 80 0.44 -0.91 -8.43
CA ASN A 80 -0.61 -1.81 -8.90
C ASN A 80 -0.04 -3.21 -9.21
N ARG A 81 1.15 -3.25 -9.81
CA ARG A 81 1.86 -4.50 -10.10
C ARG A 81 2.12 -5.30 -8.82
N PHE A 82 2.61 -4.64 -7.78
CA PHE A 82 2.85 -5.31 -6.50
C PHE A 82 1.57 -5.79 -5.86
N LEU A 83 0.50 -4.98 -5.87
CA LEU A 83 -0.81 -5.37 -5.31
C LEU A 83 -1.38 -6.61 -6.03
N SER A 84 -1.22 -6.71 -7.36
CA SER A 84 -1.63 -7.91 -8.10
C SER A 84 -0.85 -9.15 -7.64
N ILE A 85 0.48 -9.05 -7.53
CA ILE A 85 1.33 -10.15 -7.06
C ILE A 85 0.96 -10.58 -5.63
N VAL A 86 0.71 -9.63 -4.75
CA VAL A 86 0.30 -9.88 -3.35
C VAL A 86 -1.05 -10.60 -3.31
N LYS A 87 -2.00 -10.20 -4.15
CA LYS A 87 -3.32 -10.85 -4.28
C LYS A 87 -3.18 -12.29 -4.76
N GLU A 88 -2.35 -12.55 -5.76
CA GLU A 88 -2.02 -13.89 -6.28
C GLU A 88 -1.36 -14.78 -5.21
N ASN A 89 -0.61 -14.20 -4.28
CA ASN A 89 0.00 -14.89 -3.14
C ASN A 89 -0.93 -15.03 -1.93
N GLY A 90 -2.24 -14.80 -2.08
CA GLY A 90 -3.25 -15.06 -1.06
C GLY A 90 -3.28 -14.05 0.09
N PHE A 91 -2.83 -12.83 -0.15
CA PHE A 91 -3.03 -11.72 0.77
C PHE A 91 -4.24 -10.88 0.36
N SER A 92 -4.86 -10.20 1.33
CA SER A 92 -5.98 -9.32 1.07
C SER A 92 -5.49 -7.94 0.64
N VAL A 93 -6.09 -7.43 -0.43
CA VAL A 93 -5.92 -6.07 -0.94
C VAL A 93 -7.30 -5.47 -1.21
N LEU A 94 -7.41 -4.15 -1.18
CA LEU A 94 -8.62 -3.47 -1.64
C LEU A 94 -8.61 -3.34 -3.16
N ASP A 95 -9.74 -3.57 -3.79
CA ASP A 95 -9.90 -3.39 -5.22
C ASP A 95 -9.75 -1.91 -5.62
N GLY A 96 -9.45 -1.68 -6.87
CA GLY A 96 -9.20 -0.37 -7.46
C GLY A 96 -7.71 -0.10 -7.72
N ASN A 97 -7.45 0.73 -8.72
CA ASN A 97 -6.09 1.09 -9.09
C ASN A 97 -5.56 2.22 -8.21
N VAL A 98 -4.31 2.10 -7.82
CA VAL A 98 -3.57 3.19 -7.17
C VAL A 98 -2.86 4.01 -8.24
N ASN A 99 -2.82 5.32 -8.03
CA ASN A 99 -2.07 6.23 -8.89
C ASN A 99 -1.60 7.44 -8.07
N HIS A 100 -0.66 8.19 -8.58
CA HIS A 100 -0.31 9.49 -7.99
C HIS A 100 -1.49 10.45 -8.09
N VAL A 101 -1.92 11.00 -6.96
CA VAL A 101 -2.95 12.04 -6.96
C VAL A 101 -2.34 13.33 -7.49
N SER A 102 -2.76 13.74 -8.67
CA SER A 102 -2.40 14.99 -9.33
C SER A 102 -3.65 15.80 -9.64
N PHE A 103 -3.49 17.03 -10.13
CA PHE A 103 -4.62 17.86 -10.57
C PHE A 103 -5.42 17.23 -11.72
N HIS A 104 -4.86 16.27 -12.43
CA HIS A 104 -5.48 15.56 -13.55
C HIS A 104 -6.00 14.16 -13.18
N SER A 105 -5.91 13.77 -11.89
CA SER A 105 -6.39 12.47 -11.45
C SER A 105 -7.90 12.36 -11.59
N ASP A 106 -8.37 11.21 -12.05
CA ASP A 106 -9.79 10.90 -12.09
C ASP A 106 -10.37 10.73 -10.67
N LYS A 107 -11.70 10.79 -10.60
CA LYS A 107 -12.43 10.72 -9.31
C LYS A 107 -12.21 9.38 -8.59
N ASP A 108 -12.05 8.30 -9.33
CA ASP A 108 -11.93 6.95 -8.75
C ASP A 108 -10.55 6.77 -8.12
N THR A 109 -9.50 7.29 -8.76
CA THR A 109 -8.14 7.34 -8.19
C THR A 109 -8.10 8.14 -6.88
N ILE A 110 -8.72 9.33 -6.89
CA ILE A 110 -8.80 10.18 -5.69
C ILE A 110 -9.58 9.45 -4.59
N LEU A 111 -10.73 8.88 -4.94
CA LEU A 111 -11.56 8.14 -4.00
C LEU A 111 -10.82 6.95 -3.39
N LYS A 112 -10.12 6.15 -4.22
CA LYS A 112 -9.30 5.01 -3.78
C LYS A 112 -8.24 5.44 -2.77
N THR A 113 -7.56 6.55 -3.01
CA THR A 113 -6.56 7.10 -2.08
C THR A 113 -7.17 7.44 -0.72
N PHE A 114 -8.36 8.06 -0.69
CA PHE A 114 -9.06 8.36 0.57
C PHE A 114 -9.55 7.11 1.28
N ILE A 115 -10.03 6.11 0.53
CA ILE A 115 -10.44 4.82 1.09
C ILE A 115 -9.25 4.12 1.74
N ASP A 116 -8.10 4.06 1.05
CA ASP A 116 -6.88 3.44 1.59
C ASP A 116 -6.42 4.14 2.87
N PHE A 117 -6.38 5.48 2.86
CA PHE A 117 -6.04 6.26 4.05
C PHE A 117 -7.00 5.99 5.22
N TYR A 118 -8.31 5.99 4.96
CA TYR A 118 -9.31 5.70 5.97
C TYR A 118 -9.13 4.29 6.54
N MET A 119 -8.96 3.29 5.69
CA MET A 119 -8.77 1.90 6.10
C MET A 119 -7.49 1.73 6.93
N ILE A 120 -6.37 2.34 6.50
CA ILE A 120 -5.13 2.31 7.29
C ILE A 120 -5.37 2.93 8.69
N SER A 121 -6.09 4.06 8.77
CA SER A 121 -6.37 4.75 10.03
C SER A 121 -7.27 3.96 11.00
N ARG A 122 -8.06 3.01 10.49
CA ARG A 122 -8.99 2.18 11.28
C ARG A 122 -8.40 0.85 11.70
N SER A 123 -7.24 0.49 11.20
CA SER A 123 -6.59 -0.78 11.54
C SER A 123 -6.12 -0.80 13.01
N LYS A 124 -6.05 -2.01 13.59
CA LYS A 124 -5.55 -2.19 14.97
C LYS A 124 -4.05 -1.95 15.09
N LYS A 125 -3.32 -2.19 14.02
CA LYS A 125 -1.87 -1.99 13.94
C LYS A 125 -1.48 -1.67 12.51
N VAL A 126 -0.50 -0.80 12.35
CA VAL A 126 0.06 -0.46 11.04
C VAL A 126 1.53 -0.86 11.01
N PHE A 127 1.90 -1.65 10.02
CA PHE A 127 3.28 -1.89 9.66
C PHE A 127 3.63 -1.10 8.40
N ARG A 128 4.80 -0.51 8.41
CA ARG A 128 5.40 0.09 7.23
C ARG A 128 6.64 -0.69 6.85
N ILE A 129 6.64 -1.27 5.65
CA ILE A 129 7.82 -1.92 5.10
C ILE A 129 8.54 -0.91 4.21
N VAL A 130 9.83 -0.73 4.45
CA VAL A 130 10.68 0.19 3.70
C VAL A 130 11.93 -0.55 3.28
N SER A 131 12.25 -0.51 1.99
CA SER A 131 13.48 -1.08 1.48
C SER A 131 14.64 -0.10 1.65
N LYS A 132 15.78 -0.58 2.15
CA LYS A 132 17.02 0.21 2.19
C LYS A 132 17.52 0.55 0.78
N GLU A 133 17.19 -0.26 -0.19
CA GLU A 133 17.57 -0.06 -1.60
C GLU A 133 16.84 1.14 -2.23
N LEU A 134 15.65 1.49 -1.73
CA LEU A 134 14.96 2.74 -2.08
C LEU A 134 15.64 3.99 -1.50
N TYR A 135 16.56 3.82 -0.55
CA TYR A 135 17.23 4.93 0.13
C TYR A 135 18.21 5.67 -0.74
N TYR A 136 18.87 4.96 -1.63
CA TYR A 136 19.90 5.54 -2.50
C TYR A 136 19.33 6.38 -3.64
N THR A 137 18.01 6.27 -3.87
CA THR A 137 17.29 7.04 -4.89
C THR A 137 16.54 8.26 -4.33
N THR A 138 16.34 8.33 -3.01
CA THR A 138 15.59 9.41 -2.36
C THR A 138 16.39 9.99 -1.20
N THR A 139 17.11 11.06 -1.44
CA THR A 139 18.04 11.69 -0.50
C THR A 139 17.43 12.21 0.81
N ASN A 140 16.13 12.11 1.10
CA ASN A 140 15.51 12.78 2.23
C ASN A 140 14.39 12.04 2.98
N MET A 141 14.24 10.73 2.86
CA MET A 141 13.24 10.02 3.68
C MET A 141 13.89 9.19 4.77
N ARG A 142 13.82 9.67 6.00
CA ARG A 142 14.22 8.90 7.18
C ARG A 142 13.27 7.73 7.36
N ASN A 143 13.83 6.55 7.40
CA ASN A 143 13.09 5.31 7.61
C ASN A 143 12.82 5.08 9.07
N THR A 144 11.58 4.88 9.39
CA THR A 144 11.20 4.33 10.69
C THR A 144 10.48 3.02 10.41
N ILE A 145 11.12 1.93 10.80
CA ILE A 145 10.45 0.63 10.91
C ILE A 145 9.65 0.72 12.21
N PHE A 146 8.36 0.78 12.12
CA PHE A 146 7.52 0.68 13.31
C PHE A 146 7.35 -0.79 13.65
N ARG A 147 7.81 -1.13 14.84
CA ARG A 147 7.55 -2.41 15.48
C ARG A 147 6.14 -2.45 16.05
#